data_4625555e550925a59dcb370d2666df33
#
_entry.id   4625555e550925a59dcb370d2666df33
#
_cell.length_a   1.000
_cell.length_b   1.000
_cell.length_c   1.000
_cell.angle_alpha   90.00
_cell.angle_beta   90.00
_cell.angle_gamma   90.00
#
_symmetry.space_group_name_H-M   'P 1'
#
loop_
_entity.id
_entity.type
_entity.pdbx_description
1 polymer ?
#
loop_
_entity_poly.entity_id
_entity_poly.type
_entity_poly.pdbx_seq_one_letter_code
_entity_poly.pdbx_strand_id
1 'polypeptide(L)'
;MHIPSSNGLRSRLLRYLARRQLAKEELFQNYIKLLIRKISRSTILIFGSRARGDFVPYSDYDVAVILTFINDKLELIEKLRRLKPKGLDLDLIVLSINDLRDPIVKSMLSDSKILYDGLGLKSELRHLGLIRDS
;
A
#
# COMPACT_ATOMS: atom_id res chain seq x y z
N MET A 1 -2.13 34.67 33.07
CA MET A 1 -2.51 35.15 31.74
C MET A 1 -2.66 33.96 30.81
N HIS A 2 -3.76 33.87 30.17
CA HIS A 2 -4.03 32.80 29.26
C HIS A 2 -3.40 33.10 27.89
N ILE A 3 -2.66 32.15 27.33
CA ILE A 3 -2.06 32.27 26.00
C ILE A 3 -2.75 31.25 25.07
N PRO A 4 -3.91 31.62 24.49
CA PRO A 4 -4.66 30.65 23.68
C PRO A 4 -4.04 30.36 22.32
N SER A 5 -3.16 31.24 21.82
CA SER A 5 -2.64 31.17 20.48
C SER A 5 -1.79 29.91 20.21
N SER A 6 -0.91 29.51 21.13
CA SER A 6 -0.05 28.33 20.92
C SER A 6 -0.88 27.04 20.90
N ASN A 7 -1.82 26.86 21.84
CA ASN A 7 -2.69 25.69 21.89
C ASN A 7 -3.68 25.70 20.72
N GLY A 8 -4.21 26.86 20.35
CA GLY A 8 -5.10 26.97 19.20
C GLY A 8 -4.43 26.65 17.88
N LEU A 9 -3.19 27.10 17.69
CA LEU A 9 -2.41 26.78 16.49
C LEU A 9 -2.08 25.30 16.43
N ARG A 10 -1.68 24.70 17.54
CA ARG A 10 -1.39 23.28 17.61
C ARG A 10 -2.61 22.44 17.28
N SER A 11 -3.76 22.77 17.83
CA SER A 11 -5.01 22.06 17.54
C SER A 11 -5.41 22.18 16.08
N ARG A 12 -5.24 23.37 15.48
CA ARG A 12 -5.55 23.59 14.06
C ARG A 12 -4.61 22.79 13.15
N LEU A 13 -3.33 22.76 13.49
CA LEU A 13 -2.34 21.98 12.75
C LEU A 13 -2.66 20.49 12.80
N LEU A 14 -2.97 19.98 13.99
CA LEU A 14 -3.31 18.56 14.16
C LEU A 14 -4.57 18.19 13.38
N ARG A 15 -5.59 19.04 13.38
CA ARG A 15 -6.81 18.81 12.60
C ARG A 15 -6.52 18.85 11.09
N TYR A 16 -5.67 19.77 10.66
CA TYR A 16 -5.27 19.85 9.26
C TYR A 16 -4.55 18.59 8.81
N LEU A 17 -3.57 18.10 9.59
CA LEU A 17 -2.83 16.88 9.31
C LEU A 17 -3.74 15.65 9.29
N ALA A 18 -4.70 15.59 10.24
CA ALA A 18 -5.67 14.50 10.28
C ALA A 18 -6.55 14.48 9.04
N ARG A 19 -7.02 15.65 8.59
CA ARG A 19 -7.82 15.75 7.36
C ARG A 19 -7.03 15.36 6.12
N ARG A 20 -5.76 15.76 6.05
CA ARG A 20 -4.89 15.36 4.93
C ARG A 20 -4.70 13.86 4.90
N GLN A 21 -4.54 13.24 6.07
CA GLN A 21 -4.39 11.78 6.16
C GLN A 21 -5.67 11.07 5.72
N LEU A 22 -6.84 11.55 6.13
CA LEU A 22 -8.12 10.99 5.70
C LEU A 22 -8.32 11.12 4.19
N ALA A 23 -7.95 12.26 3.62
CA ALA A 23 -8.04 12.48 2.17
C ALA A 23 -7.11 11.54 1.40
N LYS A 24 -5.89 11.34 1.88
CA LYS A 24 -4.94 10.38 1.29
C LYS A 24 -5.47 8.95 1.37
N GLU A 25 -6.02 8.58 2.52
CA GLU A 25 -6.58 7.24 2.72
C GLU A 25 -7.73 6.98 1.74
N GLU A 26 -8.58 7.96 1.53
CA GLU A 26 -9.67 7.85 0.56
C GLU A 26 -9.15 7.69 -0.86
N LEU A 27 -8.17 8.49 -1.27
CA LEU A 27 -7.52 8.34 -2.57
C LEU A 27 -6.90 6.96 -2.73
N PHE A 28 -6.25 6.48 -1.69
CA PHE A 28 -5.64 5.16 -1.67
C PHE A 28 -6.68 4.05 -1.86
N GLN A 29 -7.76 4.08 -1.09
CA GLN A 29 -8.82 3.08 -1.19
C GLN A 29 -9.46 3.09 -2.58
N ASN A 30 -9.68 4.26 -3.15
CA ASN A 30 -10.22 4.38 -4.50
C ASN A 30 -9.26 3.80 -5.55
N TYR A 31 -7.96 4.03 -5.39
CA TYR A 31 -6.95 3.48 -6.29
C TYR A 31 -6.93 1.94 -6.22
N ILE A 32 -6.98 1.38 -5.01
CA ILE A 32 -7.01 -0.08 -4.84
C ILE A 32 -8.24 -0.68 -5.53
N LYS A 33 -9.40 -0.04 -5.43
CA LYS A 33 -10.60 -0.48 -6.15
C LYS A 33 -10.41 -0.49 -7.66
N LEU A 34 -9.72 0.52 -8.20
CA LEU A 34 -9.40 0.56 -9.63
C LEU A 34 -8.46 -0.57 -10.02
N LEU A 35 -7.44 -0.86 -9.20
CA LEU A 35 -6.54 -1.97 -9.45
C LEU A 35 -7.29 -3.31 -9.48
N ILE A 36 -8.18 -3.53 -8.53
CA ILE A 36 -8.96 -4.76 -8.45
C ILE A 36 -9.80 -4.95 -9.71
N ARG A 37 -10.41 -3.87 -10.21
CA ARG A 37 -11.19 -3.94 -11.46
C ARG A 37 -10.31 -4.23 -12.67
N LYS A 38 -9.11 -3.64 -12.72
CA LYS A 38 -8.21 -3.78 -13.85
C LYS A 38 -7.53 -5.14 -13.90
N ILE A 39 -7.17 -5.66 -12.73
CA ILE A 39 -6.40 -6.90 -12.59
C ILE A 39 -7.01 -7.77 -11.48
N SER A 40 -8.24 -8.23 -11.69
CA SER A 40 -8.97 -9.03 -10.69
C SER A 40 -8.27 -10.33 -10.31
N ARG A 41 -7.44 -10.89 -11.20
CA ARG A 41 -6.65 -12.10 -10.92
C ARG A 41 -5.27 -11.72 -10.38
N SER A 42 -5.28 -11.06 -9.25
CA SER A 42 -4.06 -10.62 -8.58
C SER A 42 -4.23 -10.72 -7.08
N THR A 43 -3.12 -10.68 -6.36
CA THR A 43 -3.11 -10.48 -4.91
C THR A 43 -2.39 -9.18 -4.64
N ILE A 44 -3.01 -8.28 -3.90
CA ILE A 44 -2.50 -6.94 -3.63
C ILE A 44 -2.14 -6.84 -2.15
N LEU A 45 -0.90 -6.47 -1.88
CA LEU A 45 -0.38 -6.29 -0.53
C LEU A 45 -0.01 -4.83 -0.29
N ILE A 46 -0.20 -4.36 0.92
CA ILE A 46 0.47 -3.18 1.42
C ILE A 46 1.65 -3.63 2.27
N PHE A 47 2.81 -3.02 2.07
CA PHE A 47 4.01 -3.33 2.83
C PHE A 47 4.67 -2.05 3.33
N GLY A 48 5.83 -2.16 3.97
CA GLY A 48 6.53 -1.00 4.47
C GLY A 48 5.91 -0.39 5.71
N SER A 49 6.19 0.89 5.97
CA SER A 49 5.80 1.57 7.19
C SER A 49 4.29 1.62 7.43
N ARG A 50 3.50 1.78 6.36
CA ARG A 50 2.05 1.83 6.47
C ARG A 50 1.45 0.48 6.88
N ALA A 51 2.06 -0.62 6.45
CA ALA A 51 1.63 -1.95 6.87
C ALA A 51 1.97 -2.22 8.33
N ARG A 52 3.12 -1.75 8.79
CA ARG A 52 3.58 -1.92 10.17
C ARG A 52 2.90 -0.96 11.15
N GLY A 53 2.32 0.13 10.66
CA GLY A 53 1.69 1.15 11.50
C GLY A 53 2.66 2.18 12.07
N ASP A 54 3.93 2.16 11.67
CA ASP A 54 4.95 3.13 12.12
C ASP A 54 5.15 4.30 11.16
N PHE A 55 4.12 4.59 10.38
CA PHE A 55 4.16 5.65 9.38
C PHE A 55 3.86 7.02 9.99
N VAL A 56 4.33 8.05 9.29
CA VAL A 56 3.95 9.44 9.54
C VAL A 56 2.93 9.88 8.48
N PRO A 57 2.15 10.97 8.71
CA PRO A 57 1.07 11.36 7.78
C PRO A 57 1.51 11.59 6.33
N TYR A 58 2.77 11.89 6.09
CA TYR A 58 3.31 12.12 4.75
C TYR A 58 4.08 10.92 4.18
N SER A 59 4.05 9.77 4.84
CA SER A 59 4.68 8.56 4.33
C SER A 59 3.97 8.07 3.07
N ASP A 60 4.75 7.57 2.12
CA ASP A 60 4.22 6.95 0.91
C ASP A 60 3.54 5.62 1.24
N TYR A 61 2.63 5.22 0.39
CA TYR A 61 2.08 3.87 0.42
C TYR A 61 2.97 2.97 -0.42
N ASP A 62 3.30 1.81 0.11
CA ASP A 62 4.07 0.78 -0.61
C ASP A 62 3.14 -0.38 -0.94
N VAL A 63 2.91 -0.61 -2.23
CA VAL A 63 1.96 -1.61 -2.70
C VAL A 63 2.64 -2.62 -3.62
N ALA A 64 2.41 -3.88 -3.35
CA ALA A 64 2.87 -4.98 -4.19
C ALA A 64 1.67 -5.65 -4.87
N VAL A 65 1.74 -5.79 -6.18
CA VAL A 65 0.75 -6.50 -6.97
C VAL A 65 1.37 -7.82 -7.42
N ILE A 66 0.79 -8.92 -7.00
CA ILE A 66 1.28 -10.27 -7.32
C ILE A 66 0.38 -10.90 -8.36
N LEU A 67 0.99 -11.39 -9.43
CA LEU A 67 0.33 -12.04 -10.54
C LEU A 67 0.91 -13.43 -10.76
N THR A 68 0.13 -14.33 -11.35
CA THR A 68 0.62 -15.66 -11.70
C THR A 68 1.72 -15.56 -12.74
N PHE A 69 1.52 -14.69 -13.73
CA PHE A 69 2.42 -14.53 -14.86
C PHE A 69 2.45 -13.09 -15.34
N ILE A 70 3.63 -12.61 -15.72
CA ILE A 70 3.82 -11.25 -16.22
C ILE A 70 4.61 -11.32 -17.54
N ASN A 71 4.02 -10.83 -18.64
CA ASN A 71 4.69 -10.75 -19.93
C ASN A 71 5.71 -9.62 -19.98
N ASP A 72 5.26 -8.41 -19.68
CA ASP A 72 6.07 -7.20 -19.72
C ASP A 72 5.84 -6.41 -18.44
N LYS A 73 6.80 -6.51 -17.54
CA LYS A 73 6.71 -5.91 -16.21
C LYS A 73 6.65 -4.39 -16.28
N LEU A 74 7.47 -3.77 -17.11
CA LEU A 74 7.52 -2.30 -17.24
C LEU A 74 6.23 -1.76 -17.82
N GLU A 75 5.70 -2.39 -18.85
CA GLU A 75 4.43 -1.99 -19.46
C GLU A 75 3.29 -2.07 -18.43
N LEU A 76 3.25 -3.15 -17.65
CA LEU A 76 2.22 -3.32 -16.63
C LEU A 76 2.35 -2.26 -15.53
N ILE A 77 3.56 -1.99 -15.06
CA ILE A 77 3.78 -0.95 -14.05
C ILE A 77 3.30 0.41 -14.56
N GLU A 78 3.64 0.77 -15.79
CA GLU A 78 3.19 2.04 -16.39
C GLU A 78 1.67 2.11 -16.47
N LYS A 79 1.04 1.02 -16.91
CA LYS A 79 -0.41 0.93 -17.03
C LYS A 79 -1.09 1.14 -15.68
N LEU A 80 -0.60 0.48 -14.64
CA LEU A 80 -1.17 0.59 -13.32
C LEU A 80 -0.90 1.96 -12.67
N ARG A 81 0.25 2.55 -12.94
CA ARG A 81 0.59 3.89 -12.45
C ARG A 81 -0.30 4.96 -13.06
N ARG A 82 -0.73 4.80 -14.30
CA ARG A 82 -1.64 5.75 -14.97
C ARG A 82 -2.99 5.84 -14.27
N LEU A 83 -3.39 4.80 -13.56
CA LEU A 83 -4.64 4.79 -12.79
C LEU A 83 -4.52 5.57 -11.48
N LYS A 84 -3.31 5.92 -11.08
CA LYS A 84 -3.06 6.59 -9.80
C LYS A 84 -3.57 8.03 -9.85
N PRO A 85 -4.41 8.45 -8.88
CA PRO A 85 -4.87 9.84 -8.82
C PRO A 85 -3.75 10.79 -8.40
N LYS A 86 -3.88 12.05 -8.79
CA LYS A 86 -2.98 13.10 -8.33
C LYS A 86 -3.14 13.26 -6.83
N GLY A 87 -2.03 13.54 -6.15
CA GLY A 87 -2.01 13.73 -4.71
C GLY A 87 -1.83 12.46 -3.90
N LEU A 88 -1.74 11.31 -4.56
CA LEU A 88 -1.44 10.05 -3.90
C LEU A 88 0.02 9.67 -4.16
N ASP A 89 0.83 9.72 -3.10
CA ASP A 89 2.21 9.26 -3.16
C ASP A 89 2.26 7.77 -2.87
N LEU A 90 2.66 7.00 -3.87
CA LEU A 90 2.58 5.55 -3.82
C LEU A 90 3.69 4.92 -4.65
N ASP A 91 4.38 3.98 -4.03
CA ASP A 91 5.35 3.12 -4.71
C ASP A 91 4.67 1.79 -5.06
N LEU A 92 4.69 1.46 -6.33
CA LEU A 92 4.06 0.25 -6.85
C LEU A 92 5.13 -0.71 -7.37
N ILE A 93 5.11 -1.93 -6.85
CA ILE A 93 5.92 -3.01 -7.42
C ILE A 93 4.99 -4.09 -7.96
N VAL A 94 5.44 -4.76 -9.00
CA VAL A 94 4.71 -5.86 -9.63
C VAL A 94 5.58 -7.10 -9.57
N LEU A 95 5.02 -8.19 -9.06
CA LEU A 95 5.73 -9.45 -8.82
C LEU A 95 4.95 -10.61 -9.42
N SER A 96 5.68 -11.63 -9.89
CA SER A 96 5.08 -12.93 -10.17
C SER A 96 5.12 -13.79 -8.90
N ILE A 97 4.34 -14.86 -8.89
CA ILE A 97 4.35 -15.80 -7.76
C ILE A 97 5.76 -16.35 -7.53
N ASN A 98 6.52 -16.62 -8.60
CA ASN A 98 7.88 -17.11 -8.49
C ASN A 98 8.82 -16.12 -7.79
N ASP A 99 8.58 -14.83 -7.93
CA ASP A 99 9.40 -13.79 -7.28
C ASP A 99 9.31 -13.87 -5.75
N LEU A 100 8.26 -14.46 -5.21
CA LEU A 100 8.09 -14.60 -3.76
C LEU A 100 9.12 -15.52 -3.11
N ARG A 101 9.84 -16.29 -3.90
CA ARG A 101 10.93 -17.16 -3.42
C ARG A 101 12.26 -16.44 -3.28
N ASP A 102 12.38 -15.27 -3.88
CA ASP A 102 13.59 -14.46 -3.79
C ASP A 102 13.76 -13.91 -2.37
N PRO A 103 14.91 -14.15 -1.72
CA PRO A 103 15.16 -13.65 -0.36
C PRO A 103 15.04 -12.14 -0.22
N ILE A 104 15.40 -11.38 -1.26
CA ILE A 104 15.28 -9.91 -1.26
C ILE A 104 13.81 -9.52 -1.23
N VAL A 105 12.99 -10.17 -2.06
CA VAL A 105 11.55 -9.94 -2.10
C VAL A 105 10.92 -10.31 -0.75
N LYS A 106 11.29 -11.44 -0.19
CA LYS A 106 10.79 -11.87 1.12
C LYS A 106 11.11 -10.85 2.21
N SER A 107 12.33 -10.33 2.21
CA SER A 107 12.74 -9.30 3.16
C SER A 107 11.92 -8.03 3.01
N MET A 108 11.72 -7.60 1.77
CA MET A 108 10.95 -6.39 1.45
C MET A 108 9.49 -6.50 1.87
N LEU A 109 8.88 -7.67 1.67
CA LEU A 109 7.46 -7.90 1.94
C LEU A 109 7.16 -8.39 3.36
N SER A 110 8.16 -8.49 4.23
CA SER A 110 7.91 -8.93 5.62
C SER A 110 6.94 -7.96 6.30
N ASP A 111 6.05 -8.51 7.14
CA ASP A 111 5.00 -7.76 7.84
C ASP A 111 4.00 -7.06 6.89
N SER A 112 3.80 -7.59 5.71
CA SER A 112 2.78 -7.10 4.78
C SER A 112 1.36 -7.44 5.25
N LYS A 113 0.39 -6.70 4.71
CA LYS A 113 -1.04 -6.97 4.90
C LYS A 113 -1.69 -7.17 3.55
N ILE A 114 -2.61 -8.13 3.48
CA ILE A 114 -3.36 -8.38 2.25
C ILE A 114 -4.49 -7.35 2.14
N LEU A 115 -4.51 -6.63 1.01
CA LEU A 115 -5.61 -5.74 0.67
C LEU A 115 -6.65 -6.43 -0.19
N TYR A 116 -6.20 -7.36 -1.04
CA TYR A 116 -7.07 -8.11 -1.94
C TYR A 116 -6.36 -9.41 -2.32
N ASP A 117 -7.07 -10.53 -2.28
CA ASP A 117 -6.48 -11.85 -2.57
C ASP A 117 -7.26 -12.58 -3.67
N GLY A 118 -7.12 -12.07 -4.88
CA GLY A 118 -7.78 -12.67 -6.05
C GLY A 118 -7.17 -13.99 -6.51
N LEU A 119 -5.94 -14.29 -6.10
CA LEU A 119 -5.26 -15.54 -6.44
C LEU A 119 -5.35 -16.61 -5.36
N GLY A 120 -5.86 -16.26 -4.17
CA GLY A 120 -5.95 -17.21 -3.06
C GLY A 120 -4.59 -17.55 -2.46
N LEU A 121 -3.71 -16.57 -2.30
CA LEU A 121 -2.35 -16.78 -1.82
C LEU A 121 -2.18 -16.64 -0.30
N LYS A 122 -3.25 -16.37 0.43
CA LYS A 122 -3.17 -16.06 1.86
C LYS A 122 -2.39 -17.12 2.66
N SER A 123 -2.72 -18.40 2.44
CA SER A 123 -2.05 -19.49 3.15
C SER A 123 -0.57 -19.58 2.79
N GLU A 124 -0.24 -19.42 1.52
CA GLU A 124 1.15 -19.47 1.05
C GLU A 124 1.95 -18.29 1.59
N LEU A 125 1.37 -17.07 1.55
CA LEU A 125 2.03 -15.88 2.10
C LEU A 125 2.30 -16.02 3.60
N ARG A 126 1.36 -16.60 4.33
CA ARG A 126 1.53 -16.88 5.75
C ARG A 126 2.64 -17.91 5.98
N HIS A 127 2.65 -18.97 5.20
CA HIS A 127 3.69 -20.00 5.26
C HIS A 127 5.07 -19.43 4.98
N LEU A 128 5.20 -18.51 4.04
CA LEU A 128 6.45 -17.83 3.71
C LEU A 128 6.85 -16.78 4.75
N GLY A 129 6.02 -16.49 5.73
CA GLY A 129 6.30 -15.51 6.76
C GLY A 129 6.14 -14.06 6.32
N LEU A 130 5.43 -13.81 5.22
CA LEU A 130 5.26 -12.47 4.66
C LEU A 130 4.11 -11.70 5.29
N ILE A 131 3.11 -12.42 5.81
CA ILE A 131 1.98 -11.82 6.51
C ILE A 131 1.85 -12.46 7.88
N ARG A 132 1.33 -11.69 8.84
CA ARG A 132 1.07 -12.18 10.19
C ARG A 132 -0.29 -12.82 10.28
N ASP A 133 -0.41 -13.79 11.20
CA ASP A 133 -1.71 -14.30 11.61
C ASP A 133 -2.41 -13.21 12.44
N SER A 134 -3.59 -12.87 12.05
CA SER A 134 -4.42 -11.92 12.79
C SER A 134 -5.42 -12.65 13.64
#